data_cda23ad6827b0078c93a566492f8ec26
#
_entry.id   cda23ad6827b0078c93a566492f8ec26
#
_cell.length_a   1.000
_cell.length_b   1.000
_cell.length_c   1.000
_cell.angle_alpha   90.00
_cell.angle_beta   90.00
_cell.angle_gamma   90.00
#
_symmetry.space_group_name_H-M   'P 1'
#
loop_
_entity.id
_entity.type
_entity.pdbx_description
1 polymer ?
#
loop_
_entity_poly.entity_id
_entity_poly.type
_entity_poly.pdbx_seq_one_letter_code
_entity_poly.pdbx_strand_id
1 'polypeptide(L)'
;MRHKILTAACLAAGLALVTGCSAATPSGGAKGGSSLTYLTFETPSLTASFWDSSIANAQKKVPGLTVKKLVAPSTDRDAYAKQLQASGQFPDLLQSITPSTFATAGLLKPYDQNWVNANFLLPLGNAYKGKVYIPPTNSQIIPQVFYNKQLFAKAGLTTAPKTWSEFMADCAKLKAAGVTPIELGGGDPFSASMPLVGILSADVLGKDPNWLQERYAGKVHFTDPNVETAVAKYRTMVRNGYFEDGSLGVKYADSITNFTSGKTAMYMMGSWFLGSVPKATADNFGAFLTPTDDGSLVVPFAVGGSMAISAKTADPAKATAFAEAWSLDPNNYKTLIEGDGAFPMLKGKTLADYNVNVTQVFKDSYAYVTDQNTKVSSMGWATNDDSMPSGLNDAFYAASQALFTSNDVHGQMAKLDAAWDAATK
;
A
#
# COMPACT_ATOMS: atom_id res chain seq x y z
N MET A 1 13.65 66.55 -10.55
CA MET A 1 12.66 67.65 -10.40
C MET A 1 11.57 67.18 -9.47
N ARG A 2 11.52 67.90 -8.30
CA ARG A 2 10.35 68.23 -7.44
C ARG A 2 9.42 67.07 -7.05
N HIS A 3 9.54 66.62 -5.81
CA HIS A 3 8.91 67.10 -4.55
C HIS A 3 7.40 67.20 -4.60
N LYS A 4 6.69 66.42 -3.73
CA LYS A 4 6.00 67.00 -2.58
C LYS A 4 5.51 65.94 -1.62
N ILE A 5 5.90 66.12 -0.40
CA ILE A 5 5.45 65.66 0.92
C ILE A 5 4.14 66.35 1.27
N LEU A 6 3.26 65.71 2.07
CA LEU A 6 2.32 66.30 3.02
C LEU A 6 1.73 65.17 3.86
N THR A 7 2.19 64.96 5.08
CA THR A 7 1.85 65.40 6.46
C THR A 7 0.42 65.12 6.94
N ALA A 8 0.35 64.22 7.83
CA ALA A 8 -0.29 64.10 9.15
C ALA A 8 -1.58 64.85 9.50
N ALA A 9 -2.53 64.16 10.14
CA ALA A 9 -3.29 64.68 11.26
C ALA A 9 -3.85 63.58 12.15
N CYS A 10 -3.46 63.59 13.41
CA CYS A 10 -4.06 62.86 14.53
C CYS A 10 -5.38 63.43 14.91
N LEU A 11 -6.34 62.66 15.34
CA LEU A 11 -7.35 63.05 16.33
C LEU A 11 -7.76 61.89 17.21
N ALA A 12 -7.51 62.06 18.50
CA ALA A 12 -7.93 61.20 19.60
C ALA A 12 -9.27 61.74 20.16
N ALA A 13 -10.11 60.87 20.65
CA ALA A 13 -11.15 60.96 21.68
C ALA A 13 -12.15 59.80 21.45
N GLY A 14 -12.66 59.06 22.42
CA GLY A 14 -12.80 59.20 23.84
C GLY A 14 -13.33 57.91 24.43
N LEU A 15 -12.94 57.59 25.63
CA LEU A 15 -13.43 56.53 26.50
C LEU A 15 -14.94 56.63 26.77
N ALA A 16 -15.65 55.52 26.71
CA ALA A 16 -16.89 55.31 27.47
C ALA A 16 -16.90 53.89 28.03
N LEU A 17 -16.59 53.76 29.29
CA LEU A 17 -16.82 52.60 30.12
C LEU A 17 -18.34 52.45 30.37
N VAL A 18 -18.92 51.33 29.96
CA VAL A 18 -20.21 50.88 30.45
C VAL A 18 -20.01 49.47 31.03
N THR A 19 -19.90 49.40 32.32
CA THR A 19 -20.01 48.17 33.12
C THR A 19 -21.47 47.68 33.11
N GLY A 20 -21.71 46.58 32.42
CA GLY A 20 -22.96 45.82 32.47
C GLY A 20 -22.68 44.39 32.92
N CYS A 21 -22.72 44.13 34.23
CA CYS A 21 -22.84 42.80 34.77
C CYS A 21 -24.20 42.23 34.42
N SER A 22 -24.27 41.36 33.42
CA SER A 22 -25.37 40.42 33.27
C SER A 22 -24.84 39.04 33.57
N ALA A 23 -25.26 38.48 34.71
CA ALA A 23 -25.07 37.08 35.03
C ALA A 23 -25.83 36.24 34.00
N ALA A 24 -25.10 35.68 33.06
CA ALA A 24 -25.62 34.66 32.15
C ALA A 24 -25.66 33.34 32.93
N THR A 25 -26.84 32.86 33.25
CA THR A 25 -27.14 31.49 33.61
C THR A 25 -26.51 30.56 32.59
N PRO A 26 -25.84 29.47 33.00
CA PRO A 26 -25.37 28.48 32.05
C PRO A 26 -26.58 27.74 31.47
N SER A 27 -27.05 28.18 30.31
CA SER A 27 -27.96 27.36 29.48
C SER A 27 -27.25 26.07 29.13
N GLY A 28 -27.92 24.94 29.41
CA GLY A 28 -27.44 23.60 29.23
C GLY A 28 -26.76 23.42 27.87
N GLY A 29 -25.53 22.93 27.94
CA GLY A 29 -24.70 22.71 26.77
C GLY A 29 -25.39 21.81 25.76
N ALA A 30 -25.69 22.36 24.60
CA ALA A 30 -25.83 21.54 23.42
C ALA A 30 -24.55 20.67 23.34
N LYS A 31 -24.72 19.35 23.37
CA LYS A 31 -23.62 18.40 23.15
C LYS A 31 -23.07 18.70 21.76
N GLY A 32 -22.05 19.55 21.69
CA GLY A 32 -21.32 19.82 20.46
C GLY A 32 -20.81 18.51 19.91
N GLY A 33 -21.19 18.18 18.69
CA GLY A 33 -20.70 16.99 18.01
C GLY A 33 -19.18 17.06 17.88
N SER A 34 -18.49 15.93 18.06
CA SER A 34 -17.05 15.82 17.81
C SER A 34 -16.79 15.74 16.31
N SER A 35 -15.75 16.41 15.84
CA SER A 35 -15.34 16.35 14.43
C SER A 35 -13.92 15.81 14.34
N LEU A 36 -13.71 14.77 13.52
CA LEU A 36 -12.41 14.16 13.24
C LEU A 36 -12.06 14.32 11.77
N THR A 37 -10.77 14.48 11.50
CA THR A 37 -10.21 14.44 10.15
C THR A 37 -9.68 13.04 9.83
N TYR A 38 -9.95 12.54 8.62
CA TYR A 38 -9.52 11.22 8.18
C TYR A 38 -8.79 11.31 6.84
N LEU A 39 -7.49 11.07 6.85
CA LEU A 39 -6.67 10.99 5.64
C LEU A 39 -6.93 9.66 4.93
N THR A 40 -7.42 9.74 3.72
CA THR A 40 -7.67 8.63 2.78
C THR A 40 -6.88 8.82 1.50
N PHE A 41 -7.07 7.92 0.55
CA PHE A 41 -6.54 8.00 -0.80
C PHE A 41 -7.52 7.39 -1.78
N GLU A 42 -7.37 7.70 -3.06
CA GLU A 42 -8.25 7.16 -4.10
C GLU A 42 -7.43 6.38 -5.14
N THR A 43 -7.99 5.27 -5.61
CA THR A 43 -7.46 4.41 -6.67
C THR A 43 -8.62 4.00 -7.58
N PRO A 44 -8.38 3.36 -8.74
CA PRO A 44 -9.46 2.81 -9.54
C PRO A 44 -10.42 1.86 -8.78
N SER A 45 -9.91 1.17 -7.76
CA SER A 45 -10.68 0.24 -6.90
C SER A 45 -11.28 0.93 -5.66
N LEU A 46 -10.54 1.81 -5.02
CA LEU A 46 -10.95 2.52 -3.80
C LEU A 46 -11.38 3.95 -4.15
N THR A 47 -12.56 4.05 -4.72
CA THR A 47 -13.12 5.31 -5.23
C THR A 47 -13.61 6.25 -4.12
N ALA A 48 -13.90 7.49 -4.47
CA ALA A 48 -14.55 8.45 -3.56
C ALA A 48 -15.81 7.86 -2.90
N SER A 49 -16.65 7.17 -3.68
CA SER A 49 -17.88 6.53 -3.22
C SER A 49 -17.63 5.41 -2.21
N PHE A 50 -16.55 4.63 -2.40
CA PHE A 50 -16.13 3.64 -1.40
C PHE A 50 -15.84 4.31 -0.06
N TRP A 51 -15.02 5.35 -0.05
CA TRP A 51 -14.64 6.03 1.19
C TRP A 51 -15.83 6.70 1.87
N ASP A 52 -16.69 7.37 1.10
CA ASP A 52 -17.88 8.03 1.64
C ASP A 52 -18.83 7.01 2.29
N SER A 53 -19.05 5.87 1.65
CA SER A 53 -19.89 4.79 2.17
C SER A 53 -19.29 4.14 3.42
N SER A 54 -17.98 3.83 3.40
CA SER A 54 -17.30 3.18 4.51
C SER A 54 -17.23 4.07 5.75
N ILE A 55 -17.00 5.37 5.56
CA ILE A 55 -17.03 6.39 6.63
C ILE A 55 -18.44 6.47 7.20
N ALA A 56 -19.46 6.59 6.36
CA ALA A 56 -20.84 6.69 6.80
C ALA A 56 -21.30 5.45 7.61
N ASN A 57 -20.89 4.25 7.20
CA ASN A 57 -21.20 2.99 7.90
C ASN A 57 -20.61 2.99 9.33
N ALA A 58 -19.33 3.33 9.46
CA ALA A 58 -18.69 3.40 10.77
C ALA A 58 -19.23 4.54 11.64
N GLN A 59 -19.47 5.71 11.03
CA GLN A 59 -19.97 6.89 11.73
C GLN A 59 -21.35 6.66 12.38
N LYS A 60 -22.24 5.88 11.75
CA LYS A 60 -23.54 5.48 12.32
C LYS A 60 -23.41 4.77 13.67
N LYS A 61 -22.28 4.11 13.94
CA LYS A 61 -22.02 3.38 15.19
C LYS A 61 -21.42 4.27 16.29
N VAL A 62 -21.09 5.54 15.98
CA VAL A 62 -20.50 6.50 16.92
C VAL A 62 -21.35 7.77 17.01
N PRO A 63 -22.37 7.82 17.87
CA PRO A 63 -23.27 8.94 17.95
C PRO A 63 -22.56 10.27 18.23
N GLY A 64 -23.00 11.34 17.54
CA GLY A 64 -22.45 12.69 17.70
C GLY A 64 -21.02 12.85 17.16
N LEU A 65 -20.57 11.95 16.25
CA LEU A 65 -19.32 12.09 15.52
C LEU A 65 -19.59 12.57 14.10
N THR A 66 -18.79 13.52 13.63
CA THR A 66 -18.66 13.88 12.21
C THR A 66 -17.22 13.58 11.76
N VAL A 67 -17.07 12.92 10.62
CA VAL A 67 -15.74 12.62 10.05
C VAL A 67 -15.57 13.40 8.75
N LYS A 68 -14.53 14.22 8.70
CA LYS A 68 -14.12 14.98 7.50
C LYS A 68 -13.05 14.21 6.75
N LYS A 69 -13.39 13.74 5.56
CA LYS A 69 -12.45 13.06 4.67
C LYS A 69 -11.43 14.07 4.11
N LEU A 70 -10.15 13.70 4.16
CA LEU A 70 -9.03 14.34 3.45
C LEU A 70 -8.47 13.32 2.46
N VAL A 71 -8.35 13.68 1.20
CA VAL A 71 -7.80 12.77 0.17
C VAL A 71 -6.36 13.16 -0.13
N ALA A 72 -5.43 12.22 -0.01
CA ALA A 72 -4.05 12.42 -0.42
C ALA A 72 -4.00 12.70 -1.94
N PRO A 73 -3.27 13.72 -2.39
CA PRO A 73 -3.21 14.10 -3.80
C PRO A 73 -2.41 13.11 -4.66
N SER A 74 -1.70 12.19 -4.02
CA SER A 74 -0.90 11.15 -4.67
C SER A 74 -0.98 9.84 -3.89
N THR A 75 -0.40 8.78 -4.43
CA THR A 75 -0.30 7.48 -3.75
C THR A 75 0.67 7.49 -2.58
N ASP A 76 1.57 8.47 -2.48
CA ASP A 76 2.47 8.64 -1.34
C ASP A 76 1.75 9.35 -0.17
N ARG A 77 1.08 8.55 0.62
CA ARG A 77 0.33 8.99 1.81
C ARG A 77 1.25 9.47 2.93
N ASP A 78 2.40 8.83 3.08
CA ASP A 78 3.37 9.17 4.12
C ASP A 78 3.97 10.55 3.90
N ALA A 79 4.36 10.88 2.66
CA ALA A 79 4.85 12.21 2.32
C ALA A 79 3.79 13.29 2.58
N TYR A 80 2.54 13.04 2.18
CA TYR A 80 1.47 14.00 2.42
C TYR A 80 1.13 14.16 3.91
N ALA A 81 1.12 13.06 4.67
CA ALA A 81 0.92 13.11 6.12
C ALA A 81 2.04 13.89 6.83
N LYS A 82 3.31 13.75 6.38
CA LYS A 82 4.44 14.57 6.86
C LYS A 82 4.27 16.04 6.54
N GLN A 83 3.80 16.38 5.35
CA GLN A 83 3.50 17.76 4.96
C GLN A 83 2.41 18.36 5.86
N LEU A 84 1.33 17.63 6.12
CA LEU A 84 0.27 18.04 7.04
C LEU A 84 0.80 18.19 8.47
N GLN A 85 1.68 17.29 8.91
CA GLN A 85 2.35 17.41 10.22
C GLN A 85 3.17 18.70 10.32
N ALA A 86 3.99 18.99 9.30
CA ALA A 86 4.83 20.18 9.28
C ALA A 86 4.03 21.50 9.31
N SER A 87 2.81 21.50 8.75
CA SER A 87 1.88 22.63 8.78
C SER A 87 0.97 22.66 10.02
N GLY A 88 1.16 21.76 10.98
CA GLY A 88 0.31 21.66 12.19
C GLY A 88 -1.10 21.10 11.93
N GLN A 89 -1.32 20.45 10.80
CA GLN A 89 -2.62 19.90 10.37
C GLN A 89 -2.62 18.36 10.33
N PHE A 90 -1.84 17.72 11.22
CA PHE A 90 -1.76 16.25 11.24
C PHE A 90 -3.15 15.66 11.50
N PRO A 91 -3.64 14.73 10.63
CA PRO A 91 -4.98 14.20 10.72
C PRO A 91 -5.22 13.38 11.99
N ASP A 92 -6.48 13.29 12.45
CA ASP A 92 -6.87 12.44 13.58
C ASP A 92 -6.78 10.96 13.26
N LEU A 93 -7.09 10.59 12.00
CA LEU A 93 -7.10 9.24 11.47
C LEU A 93 -6.34 9.19 10.15
N LEU A 94 -5.54 8.14 9.93
CA LEU A 94 -4.68 8.01 8.74
C LEU A 94 -4.79 6.59 8.17
N GLN A 95 -5.26 6.47 6.93
CA GLN A 95 -5.41 5.18 6.24
C GLN A 95 -4.09 4.69 5.65
N SER A 96 -3.74 3.44 5.90
CA SER A 96 -2.66 2.71 5.22
C SER A 96 -1.33 3.49 5.13
N ILE A 97 -0.93 4.13 6.23
CA ILE A 97 0.40 4.75 6.37
C ILE A 97 1.41 3.73 6.87
N THR A 98 2.69 4.05 6.80
CA THR A 98 3.78 3.24 7.38
C THR A 98 3.95 3.59 8.86
N PRO A 99 3.57 2.70 9.80
CA PRO A 99 3.57 3.01 11.23
C PRO A 99 4.94 3.45 11.77
N SER A 100 6.04 2.83 11.32
CA SER A 100 7.41 3.16 11.76
C SER A 100 7.77 4.62 11.52
N THR A 101 7.27 5.22 10.43
CA THR A 101 7.49 6.63 10.08
C THR A 101 6.98 7.60 11.14
N PHE A 102 5.85 7.31 11.76
CA PHE A 102 5.14 8.24 12.65
C PHE A 102 5.18 7.81 14.12
N ALA A 103 5.20 6.49 14.39
CA ALA A 103 5.24 5.96 15.75
C ALA A 103 6.54 6.30 16.48
N THR A 104 7.67 6.29 15.77
CA THR A 104 8.99 6.69 16.33
C THR A 104 8.98 8.13 16.82
N ALA A 105 8.24 9.01 16.17
CA ALA A 105 8.03 10.41 16.56
C ALA A 105 6.94 10.61 17.63
N GLY A 106 6.32 9.52 18.15
CA GLY A 106 5.25 9.59 19.13
C GLY A 106 3.94 10.17 18.60
N LEU A 107 3.72 10.13 17.29
CA LEU A 107 2.55 10.73 16.64
C LEU A 107 1.33 9.79 16.58
N LEU A 108 1.53 8.50 16.84
CA LEU A 108 0.46 7.51 16.76
C LEU A 108 0.12 6.92 18.13
N LYS A 109 -1.17 6.68 18.34
CA LYS A 109 -1.71 5.96 19.49
C LYS A 109 -1.78 4.46 19.15
N PRO A 110 -1.20 3.56 19.94
CA PRO A 110 -1.37 2.12 19.74
C PRO A 110 -2.82 1.70 20.09
N TYR A 111 -3.29 0.66 19.41
CA TYR A 111 -4.54 -0.01 19.75
C TYR A 111 -4.40 -0.87 21.01
N ASP A 112 -5.54 -1.15 21.67
CA ASP A 112 -5.59 -2.11 22.78
C ASP A 112 -5.27 -3.51 22.26
N GLN A 113 -4.23 -4.13 22.82
CA GLN A 113 -3.76 -5.43 22.34
C GLN A 113 -4.78 -6.55 22.60
N ASN A 114 -5.60 -6.44 23.66
CA ASN A 114 -6.65 -7.43 23.93
C ASN A 114 -7.73 -7.38 22.85
N TRP A 115 -8.13 -6.16 22.44
CA TRP A 115 -9.06 -5.97 21.33
C TRP A 115 -8.49 -6.53 20.02
N VAL A 116 -7.23 -6.25 19.71
CA VAL A 116 -6.56 -6.79 18.50
C VAL A 116 -6.51 -8.33 18.55
N ASN A 117 -6.11 -8.90 19.69
CA ASN A 117 -6.03 -10.33 19.88
C ASN A 117 -7.40 -11.03 19.76
N ALA A 118 -8.47 -10.39 20.19
CA ALA A 118 -9.81 -10.92 20.12
C ALA A 118 -10.35 -11.00 18.69
N ASN A 119 -9.95 -10.05 17.81
CA ASN A 119 -10.64 -9.84 16.54
C ASN A 119 -9.86 -10.33 15.31
N PHE A 120 -8.52 -10.43 15.34
CA PHE A 120 -7.73 -10.67 14.12
C PHE A 120 -6.91 -11.97 14.17
N LEU A 121 -6.72 -12.60 12.98
CA LEU A 121 -6.00 -13.88 12.84
C LEU A 121 -4.52 -13.76 13.15
N LEU A 122 -3.88 -12.65 12.71
CA LEU A 122 -2.47 -12.36 12.95
C LEU A 122 -2.35 -11.05 13.75
N PRO A 123 -2.63 -11.08 15.07
CA PRO A 123 -2.76 -9.85 15.86
C PRO A 123 -1.49 -9.00 15.94
N LEU A 124 -0.32 -9.58 15.67
CA LEU A 124 0.97 -8.88 15.61
C LEU A 124 1.55 -8.81 14.19
N GLY A 125 0.78 -9.20 13.16
CA GLY A 125 1.28 -9.31 11.79
C GLY A 125 1.79 -7.99 11.18
N ASN A 126 1.32 -6.85 11.69
CA ASN A 126 1.79 -5.51 11.33
C ASN A 126 2.20 -4.69 12.57
N ALA A 127 2.61 -5.37 13.65
CA ALA A 127 3.12 -4.68 14.83
C ALA A 127 4.50 -4.05 14.54
N TYR A 128 4.70 -2.83 15.01
CA TYR A 128 5.97 -2.13 15.02
C TYR A 128 6.46 -1.99 16.46
N LYS A 129 7.65 -2.54 16.76
CA LYS A 129 8.24 -2.61 18.11
C LYS A 129 7.24 -3.16 19.14
N GLY A 130 6.57 -4.26 18.77
CA GLY A 130 5.61 -4.97 19.61
C GLY A 130 4.29 -4.25 19.86
N LYS A 131 3.99 -3.14 19.18
CA LYS A 131 2.72 -2.39 19.29
C LYS A 131 2.00 -2.33 17.96
N VAL A 132 0.68 -2.48 18.01
CA VAL A 132 -0.19 -2.38 16.83
C VAL A 132 -0.72 -0.96 16.71
N TYR A 133 -0.35 -0.26 15.64
CA TYR A 133 -0.80 1.10 15.33
C TYR A 133 -1.86 1.12 14.23
N ILE A 134 -1.95 0.04 13.46
CA ILE A 134 -2.96 -0.18 12.42
C ILE A 134 -3.51 -1.59 12.64
N PRO A 135 -4.82 -1.79 12.90
CA PRO A 135 -5.38 -3.13 13.07
C PRO A 135 -5.18 -3.99 11.81
N PRO A 136 -4.73 -5.26 11.93
CA PRO A 136 -4.44 -6.14 10.79
C PRO A 136 -5.72 -6.69 10.16
N THR A 137 -6.49 -5.84 9.47
CA THR A 137 -7.82 -6.17 8.95
C THR A 137 -7.79 -7.07 7.73
N ASN A 138 -6.74 -7.00 6.94
CA ASN A 138 -6.59 -7.78 5.71
C ASN A 138 -5.13 -8.16 5.46
N SER A 139 -4.92 -9.00 4.47
CA SER A 139 -3.60 -9.28 3.90
C SER A 139 -3.66 -9.24 2.39
N GLN A 140 -2.49 -9.13 1.78
CA GLN A 140 -2.30 -9.09 0.34
C GLN A 140 -1.04 -9.84 -0.07
N ILE A 141 -0.99 -10.31 -1.30
CA ILE A 141 0.23 -10.80 -1.97
C ILE A 141 0.77 -9.65 -2.80
N ILE A 142 2.00 -9.24 -2.56
CA ILE A 142 2.59 -8.08 -3.25
C ILE A 142 4.04 -8.36 -3.65
N PRO A 143 4.28 -8.67 -4.94
CA PRO A 143 3.31 -8.96 -6.00
C PRO A 143 3.03 -10.46 -6.18
N GLN A 144 2.06 -10.74 -7.05
CA GLN A 144 1.93 -12.01 -7.76
C GLN A 144 1.92 -11.75 -9.27
N VAL A 145 2.03 -12.79 -10.08
CA VAL A 145 1.97 -12.70 -11.54
C VAL A 145 0.57 -13.10 -12.01
N PHE A 146 -0.19 -12.15 -12.50
CA PHE A 146 -1.43 -12.43 -13.22
C PHE A 146 -1.12 -12.78 -14.68
N TYR A 147 -1.88 -13.68 -15.29
CA TYR A 147 -1.70 -14.04 -16.68
C TYR A 147 -3.01 -14.23 -17.42
N ASN A 148 -2.97 -13.97 -18.74
CA ASN A 148 -4.07 -14.16 -19.65
C ASN A 148 -3.95 -15.55 -20.32
N LYS A 149 -4.85 -16.47 -19.97
CA LYS A 149 -4.87 -17.86 -20.45
C LYS A 149 -5.01 -17.97 -21.97
N GLN A 150 -5.74 -17.04 -22.60
CA GLN A 150 -5.93 -17.03 -24.06
C GLN A 150 -4.63 -16.68 -24.79
N LEU A 151 -3.88 -15.69 -24.27
CA LEU A 151 -2.59 -15.31 -24.83
C LEU A 151 -1.52 -16.38 -24.58
N PHE A 152 -1.58 -17.05 -23.41
CA PHE A 152 -0.75 -18.23 -23.15
C PHE A 152 -1.04 -19.34 -24.15
N ALA A 153 -2.32 -19.69 -24.36
CA ALA A 153 -2.71 -20.70 -25.37
C ALA A 153 -2.25 -20.33 -26.78
N LYS A 154 -2.35 -19.04 -27.17
CA LYS A 154 -1.85 -18.54 -28.46
C LYS A 154 -0.35 -18.81 -28.65
N ALA A 155 0.44 -18.77 -27.57
CA ALA A 155 1.88 -19.06 -27.57
C ALA A 155 2.20 -20.55 -27.34
N GLY A 156 1.17 -21.44 -27.31
CA GLY A 156 1.35 -22.86 -27.04
C GLY A 156 1.63 -23.20 -25.57
N LEU A 157 1.31 -22.30 -24.63
CA LEU A 157 1.49 -22.49 -23.21
C LEU A 157 0.17 -22.97 -22.57
N THR A 158 0.22 -24.08 -21.84
CA THR A 158 -0.97 -24.71 -21.21
C THR A 158 -1.02 -24.60 -19.70
N THR A 159 0.11 -24.28 -19.09
CA THR A 159 0.27 -24.18 -17.62
C THR A 159 1.09 -22.96 -17.26
N ALA A 160 0.93 -22.47 -16.03
CA ALA A 160 1.81 -21.46 -15.47
C ALA A 160 3.21 -22.06 -15.21
N PRO A 161 4.29 -21.28 -15.37
CA PRO A 161 5.66 -21.72 -15.11
C PRO A 161 5.86 -21.96 -13.61
N LYS A 162 6.64 -22.98 -13.26
CA LYS A 162 6.97 -23.34 -11.88
C LYS A 162 8.35 -22.84 -11.45
N THR A 163 9.29 -22.79 -12.40
CA THR A 163 10.66 -22.34 -12.16
C THR A 163 10.97 -21.06 -12.90
N TRP A 164 12.00 -20.33 -12.48
CA TRP A 164 12.47 -19.14 -13.18
C TRP A 164 12.87 -19.43 -14.62
N SER A 165 13.51 -20.57 -14.85
CA SER A 165 13.87 -20.99 -16.20
C SER A 165 12.67 -21.18 -17.12
N GLU A 166 11.60 -21.82 -16.61
CA GLU A 166 10.34 -21.97 -17.35
C GLU A 166 9.69 -20.61 -17.62
N PHE A 167 9.66 -19.71 -16.62
CA PHE A 167 9.11 -18.36 -16.77
C PHE A 167 9.82 -17.58 -17.90
N MET A 168 11.14 -17.63 -17.95
CA MET A 168 11.91 -16.97 -19.00
C MET A 168 11.70 -17.61 -20.37
N ALA A 169 11.55 -18.94 -20.43
CA ALA A 169 11.22 -19.65 -21.66
C ALA A 169 9.81 -19.30 -22.16
N ASP A 170 8.85 -19.17 -21.26
CA ASP A 170 7.47 -18.77 -21.59
C ASP A 170 7.40 -17.32 -22.08
N CYS A 171 8.15 -16.40 -21.47
CA CYS A 171 8.31 -15.03 -21.99
C CYS A 171 8.88 -15.03 -23.42
N ALA A 172 9.87 -15.87 -23.70
CA ALA A 172 10.44 -15.99 -25.05
C ALA A 172 9.43 -16.52 -26.08
N LYS A 173 8.62 -17.54 -25.72
CA LYS A 173 7.57 -18.09 -26.58
C LYS A 173 6.46 -17.07 -26.84
N LEU A 174 6.02 -16.33 -25.80
CA LEU A 174 5.04 -15.25 -25.94
C LEU A 174 5.55 -14.19 -26.93
N LYS A 175 6.78 -13.73 -26.76
CA LYS A 175 7.40 -12.75 -27.66
C LYS A 175 7.50 -13.29 -29.10
N ALA A 176 7.90 -14.54 -29.29
CA ALA A 176 7.96 -15.18 -30.61
C ALA A 176 6.57 -15.32 -31.27
N ALA A 177 5.51 -15.46 -30.48
CA ALA A 177 4.12 -15.46 -30.94
C ALA A 177 3.54 -14.06 -31.23
N GLY A 178 4.36 -13.00 -31.13
CA GLY A 178 3.94 -11.60 -31.32
C GLY A 178 3.07 -11.08 -30.19
N VAL A 179 3.27 -11.59 -28.97
CA VAL A 179 2.56 -11.15 -27.76
C VAL A 179 3.58 -10.50 -26.82
N THR A 180 3.29 -9.28 -26.36
CA THR A 180 4.09 -8.63 -25.32
C THR A 180 4.00 -9.47 -24.02
N PRO A 181 5.13 -10.01 -23.49
CA PRO A 181 5.07 -10.91 -22.36
C PRO A 181 4.53 -10.28 -21.08
N ILE A 182 4.99 -9.07 -20.72
CA ILE A 182 4.74 -8.49 -19.40
C ILE A 182 4.28 -7.04 -19.51
N GLU A 183 3.16 -6.73 -18.90
CA GLU A 183 2.67 -5.36 -18.69
C GLU A 183 3.46 -4.66 -17.58
N LEU A 184 3.69 -3.37 -17.76
CA LEU A 184 4.28 -2.52 -16.72
C LEU A 184 3.69 -1.11 -16.74
N GLY A 185 3.09 -0.70 -15.63
CA GLY A 185 2.69 0.67 -15.37
C GLY A 185 3.86 1.54 -14.87
N GLY A 186 4.95 1.60 -15.65
CA GLY A 186 6.22 2.19 -15.22
C GLY A 186 6.22 3.70 -15.02
N GLY A 187 5.16 4.39 -15.46
CA GLY A 187 4.94 5.82 -15.22
C GLY A 187 4.51 6.16 -13.78
N ASP A 188 4.16 5.14 -12.99
CA ASP A 188 3.94 5.27 -11.56
C ASP A 188 5.01 4.46 -10.82
N PRO A 189 5.87 5.10 -9.99
CA PRO A 189 7.09 4.49 -9.46
C PRO A 189 6.85 3.19 -8.68
N PHE A 190 5.77 3.10 -7.89
CA PHE A 190 5.44 1.88 -7.16
C PHE A 190 5.16 0.71 -8.11
N SER A 191 4.45 0.96 -9.21
CA SER A 191 4.09 -0.07 -10.20
C SER A 191 5.33 -0.54 -10.98
N ALA A 192 6.28 0.37 -11.27
CA ALA A 192 7.55 0.05 -11.89
C ALA A 192 8.40 -0.93 -11.06
N SER A 193 8.25 -0.92 -9.74
CA SER A 193 9.04 -1.75 -8.83
C SER A 193 8.53 -3.18 -8.69
N MET A 194 7.27 -3.48 -9.04
CA MET A 194 6.63 -4.77 -8.78
C MET A 194 7.42 -5.99 -9.28
N PRO A 195 7.95 -6.00 -10.52
CA PRO A 195 8.75 -7.14 -10.96
C PRO A 195 10.01 -7.36 -10.11
N LEU A 196 10.68 -6.28 -9.71
CA LEU A 196 11.87 -6.36 -8.86
C LEU A 196 11.51 -6.84 -7.43
N VAL A 197 10.43 -6.34 -6.85
CA VAL A 197 9.92 -6.83 -5.54
C VAL A 197 9.64 -8.33 -5.60
N GLY A 198 8.99 -8.82 -6.67
CA GLY A 198 8.71 -10.25 -6.83
C GLY A 198 9.97 -11.10 -6.89
N ILE A 199 10.97 -10.68 -7.67
CA ILE A 199 12.25 -11.37 -7.79
C ILE A 199 13.02 -11.37 -6.47
N LEU A 200 13.12 -10.22 -5.78
CA LEU A 200 13.79 -10.15 -4.48
C LEU A 200 13.08 -10.97 -3.41
N SER A 201 11.75 -11.00 -3.45
CA SER A 201 10.98 -11.87 -2.55
C SER A 201 11.28 -13.36 -2.78
N ALA A 202 11.34 -13.81 -4.04
CA ALA A 202 11.61 -15.19 -4.38
C ALA A 202 13.06 -15.60 -4.08
N ASP A 203 14.03 -14.79 -4.50
CA ASP A 203 15.45 -15.19 -4.53
C ASP A 203 16.23 -14.76 -3.28
N VAL A 204 15.82 -13.70 -2.61
CA VAL A 204 16.51 -13.17 -1.41
C VAL A 204 15.72 -13.51 -0.16
N LEU A 205 14.50 -12.96 -0.01
CA LEU A 205 13.71 -13.18 1.20
C LEU A 205 13.20 -14.62 1.33
N GLY A 206 12.98 -15.33 0.22
CA GLY A 206 12.60 -16.75 0.23
C GLY A 206 13.71 -17.67 0.78
N LYS A 207 14.98 -17.26 0.63
CA LYS A 207 16.15 -17.98 1.16
C LYS A 207 16.52 -17.49 2.57
N ASP A 208 16.29 -16.23 2.86
CA ASP A 208 16.52 -15.60 4.15
C ASP A 208 15.34 -14.70 4.52
N PRO A 209 14.32 -15.22 5.20
CA PRO A 209 13.16 -14.43 5.64
C PRO A 209 13.51 -13.29 6.62
N ASN A 210 14.69 -13.34 7.25
CA ASN A 210 15.14 -12.32 8.19
C ASN A 210 16.02 -11.24 7.54
N TRP A 211 16.22 -11.28 6.23
CA TRP A 211 17.14 -10.39 5.51
C TRP A 211 16.93 -8.91 5.85
N LEU A 212 15.68 -8.45 5.97
CA LEU A 212 15.37 -7.05 6.33
C LEU A 212 15.83 -6.72 7.75
N GLN A 213 15.65 -7.62 8.72
CA GLN A 213 16.15 -7.46 10.09
C GLN A 213 17.66 -7.52 10.13
N GLU A 214 18.29 -8.37 9.32
CA GLU A 214 19.73 -8.45 9.19
C GLU A 214 20.31 -7.19 8.53
N ARG A 215 19.56 -6.57 7.59
CA ARG A 215 19.95 -5.28 7.01
C ARG A 215 19.91 -4.15 8.05
N TYR A 216 18.90 -4.13 8.93
CA TYR A 216 18.89 -3.22 10.08
C TYR A 216 20.06 -3.45 11.04
N ALA A 217 20.51 -4.69 11.19
CA ALA A 217 21.66 -5.04 12.00
C ALA A 217 23.03 -4.81 11.29
N GLY A 218 23.02 -4.33 10.04
CA GLY A 218 24.24 -4.09 9.26
C GLY A 218 24.98 -5.35 8.82
N LYS A 219 24.30 -6.52 8.81
CA LYS A 219 24.91 -7.82 8.46
C LYS A 219 24.84 -8.13 6.97
N VAL A 220 23.87 -7.58 6.27
CA VAL A 220 23.63 -7.77 4.83
C VAL A 220 23.44 -6.43 4.13
N HIS A 221 23.67 -6.40 2.80
CA HIS A 221 23.62 -5.19 1.99
C HIS A 221 22.91 -5.46 0.67
N PHE A 222 22.37 -4.43 0.04
CA PHE A 222 21.83 -4.53 -1.32
C PHE A 222 22.91 -4.86 -2.35
N THR A 223 24.17 -4.52 -2.06
CA THR A 223 25.34 -4.85 -2.88
C THR A 223 25.86 -6.28 -2.67
N ASP A 224 25.25 -7.09 -1.82
CA ASP A 224 25.67 -8.49 -1.66
C ASP A 224 25.43 -9.30 -2.96
N PRO A 225 26.31 -10.25 -3.28
CA PRO A 225 26.28 -10.98 -4.57
C PRO A 225 24.97 -11.71 -4.85
N ASN A 226 24.27 -12.23 -3.84
CA ASN A 226 22.97 -12.87 -3.99
C ASN A 226 21.88 -11.89 -4.40
N VAL A 227 21.89 -10.66 -3.86
CA VAL A 227 20.95 -9.58 -4.20
C VAL A 227 21.24 -9.09 -5.62
N GLU A 228 22.49 -8.80 -5.96
CA GLU A 228 22.86 -8.37 -7.32
C GLU A 228 22.53 -9.44 -8.38
N THR A 229 22.68 -10.73 -8.04
CA THR A 229 22.26 -11.83 -8.91
C THR A 229 20.76 -11.82 -9.16
N ALA A 230 19.94 -11.60 -8.12
CA ALA A 230 18.51 -11.46 -8.24
C ALA A 230 18.14 -10.24 -9.10
N VAL A 231 18.76 -9.09 -8.88
CA VAL A 231 18.53 -7.87 -9.67
C VAL A 231 18.95 -8.05 -11.13
N ALA A 232 20.00 -8.84 -11.41
CA ALA A 232 20.42 -9.18 -12.77
C ALA A 232 19.33 -9.96 -13.54
N LYS A 233 18.49 -10.76 -12.87
CA LYS A 233 17.31 -11.40 -13.49
C LYS A 233 16.35 -10.36 -14.06
N TYR A 234 16.03 -9.33 -13.29
CA TYR A 234 15.20 -8.21 -13.74
C TYR A 234 15.80 -7.50 -14.96
N ARG A 235 17.10 -7.19 -14.92
CA ARG A 235 17.81 -6.63 -16.08
C ARG A 235 17.75 -7.53 -17.30
N THR A 236 17.80 -8.84 -17.11
CA THR A 236 17.70 -9.80 -18.22
C THR A 236 16.31 -9.75 -18.87
N MET A 237 15.24 -9.62 -18.09
CA MET A 237 13.88 -9.43 -18.64
C MET A 237 13.80 -8.17 -19.49
N VAL A 238 14.35 -7.04 -19.01
CA VAL A 238 14.38 -5.76 -19.74
C VAL A 238 15.19 -5.89 -21.04
N ARG A 239 16.41 -6.44 -20.99
CA ARG A 239 17.27 -6.62 -22.17
C ARG A 239 16.65 -7.52 -23.23
N ASN A 240 15.91 -8.54 -22.81
CA ASN A 240 15.21 -9.45 -23.72
C ASN A 240 13.96 -8.80 -24.36
N GLY A 241 13.59 -7.57 -23.93
CA GLY A 241 12.41 -6.87 -24.44
C GLY A 241 11.12 -7.60 -24.08
N TYR A 242 11.00 -8.06 -22.82
CA TYR A 242 9.78 -8.72 -22.32
C TYR A 242 8.73 -7.74 -21.84
N PHE A 243 9.10 -6.47 -21.66
CA PHE A 243 8.19 -5.35 -21.40
C PHE A 243 7.88 -4.60 -22.69
N GLU A 244 6.73 -3.92 -22.73
CA GLU A 244 6.39 -3.09 -23.89
C GLU A 244 7.33 -1.87 -24.00
N ASP A 245 7.66 -1.49 -25.24
CA ASP A 245 8.38 -0.25 -25.49
C ASP A 245 7.58 0.95 -24.97
N GLY A 246 8.27 1.86 -24.26
CA GLY A 246 7.61 3.00 -23.63
C GLY A 246 6.86 2.72 -22.33
N SER A 247 6.96 1.51 -21.76
CA SER A 247 6.26 1.11 -20.53
C SER A 247 6.57 2.02 -19.32
N LEU A 248 7.73 2.69 -19.29
CA LEU A 248 8.04 3.71 -18.27
C LEU A 248 7.13 4.95 -18.34
N GLY A 249 6.41 5.17 -19.44
CA GLY A 249 5.42 6.24 -19.58
C GLY A 249 3.99 5.81 -19.30
N VAL A 250 3.71 4.50 -19.22
CA VAL A 250 2.37 3.94 -19.00
C VAL A 250 1.96 4.16 -17.54
N LYS A 251 0.83 4.80 -17.32
CA LYS A 251 0.26 4.99 -15.98
C LYS A 251 -0.34 3.70 -15.44
N TYR A 252 -0.37 3.56 -14.11
CA TYR A 252 -0.95 2.40 -13.44
C TYR A 252 -2.38 2.08 -13.91
N ALA A 253 -3.25 3.10 -14.02
CA ALA A 253 -4.62 2.92 -14.50
C ALA A 253 -4.69 2.39 -15.95
N ASP A 254 -3.77 2.86 -16.81
CA ASP A 254 -3.69 2.42 -18.20
C ASP A 254 -3.14 0.98 -18.30
N SER A 255 -2.18 0.62 -17.45
CA SER A 255 -1.65 -0.75 -17.40
C SER A 255 -2.70 -1.79 -17.02
N ILE A 256 -3.63 -1.45 -16.11
CA ILE A 256 -4.79 -2.30 -15.82
C ILE A 256 -5.61 -2.55 -17.09
N THR A 257 -5.90 -1.49 -17.84
CA THR A 257 -6.68 -1.57 -19.08
C THR A 257 -5.94 -2.36 -20.16
N ASN A 258 -4.64 -2.13 -20.33
CA ASN A 258 -3.81 -2.85 -21.30
C ASN A 258 -3.84 -4.37 -21.02
N PHE A 259 -3.61 -4.78 -19.78
CA PHE A 259 -3.62 -6.19 -19.42
C PHE A 259 -5.01 -6.81 -19.54
N THR A 260 -6.05 -6.16 -19.02
CA THR A 260 -7.41 -6.72 -19.03
C THR A 260 -8.03 -6.78 -20.42
N SER A 261 -7.60 -5.93 -21.35
CA SER A 261 -8.00 -5.97 -22.77
C SER A 261 -7.21 -7.01 -23.59
N GLY A 262 -6.21 -7.69 -23.01
CA GLY A 262 -5.41 -8.69 -23.71
C GLY A 262 -4.31 -8.12 -24.60
N LYS A 263 -3.83 -6.91 -24.33
CA LYS A 263 -2.66 -6.34 -25.02
C LYS A 263 -1.36 -7.02 -24.61
N THR A 264 -1.28 -7.45 -23.35
CA THR A 264 -0.11 -8.10 -22.75
C THR A 264 -0.49 -9.40 -22.05
N ALA A 265 0.44 -10.35 -21.94
CA ALA A 265 0.17 -11.70 -21.47
C ALA A 265 0.21 -11.86 -19.95
N MET A 266 1.07 -11.13 -19.27
CA MET A 266 1.27 -11.20 -17.82
C MET A 266 1.32 -9.80 -17.21
N TYR A 267 0.99 -9.72 -15.91
CA TYR A 267 1.05 -8.49 -15.12
C TYR A 267 1.50 -8.80 -13.71
N MET A 268 2.68 -8.31 -13.33
CA MET A 268 3.20 -8.46 -11.97
C MET A 268 2.67 -7.31 -11.12
N MET A 269 1.73 -7.62 -10.23
CA MET A 269 1.01 -6.60 -9.45
C MET A 269 0.54 -7.17 -8.11
N GLY A 270 0.27 -6.29 -7.16
CA GLY A 270 -0.33 -6.66 -5.89
C GLY A 270 -1.74 -7.23 -6.06
N SER A 271 -2.17 -8.05 -5.11
CA SER A 271 -3.47 -8.73 -5.17
C SER A 271 -4.68 -7.79 -5.24
N TRP A 272 -4.51 -6.50 -4.96
CA TRP A 272 -5.55 -5.50 -5.20
C TRP A 272 -6.03 -5.45 -6.65
N PHE A 273 -5.20 -5.88 -7.61
CA PHE A 273 -5.61 -6.01 -9.01
C PHE A 273 -6.78 -6.99 -9.20
N LEU A 274 -6.99 -7.95 -8.28
CA LEU A 274 -8.12 -8.89 -8.32
C LEU A 274 -9.48 -8.19 -8.39
N GLY A 275 -9.61 -7.01 -7.76
CA GLY A 275 -10.79 -6.16 -7.86
C GLY A 275 -11.00 -5.52 -9.24
N SER A 276 -9.95 -5.44 -10.05
CA SER A 276 -9.99 -4.89 -11.42
C SER A 276 -10.21 -5.95 -12.49
N VAL A 277 -10.21 -7.24 -12.13
CA VAL A 277 -10.47 -8.34 -13.10
C VAL A 277 -11.93 -8.28 -13.55
N PRO A 278 -12.22 -8.11 -14.87
CA PRO A 278 -13.59 -8.02 -15.36
C PRO A 278 -14.34 -9.32 -15.10
N LYS A 279 -15.45 -9.26 -14.37
CA LYS A 279 -16.24 -10.46 -13.97
C LYS A 279 -16.70 -11.28 -15.16
N ALA A 280 -17.06 -10.63 -16.28
CA ALA A 280 -17.53 -11.29 -17.49
C ALA A 280 -16.45 -12.14 -18.20
N THR A 281 -15.16 -11.85 -17.99
CA THR A 281 -14.03 -12.52 -18.63
C THR A 281 -13.06 -13.10 -17.60
N ALA A 282 -13.46 -13.19 -16.34
CA ALA A 282 -12.59 -13.59 -15.23
C ALA A 282 -11.93 -14.95 -15.42
N ASP A 283 -12.61 -15.89 -16.10
CA ASP A 283 -12.08 -17.23 -16.38
C ASP A 283 -10.89 -17.22 -17.35
N ASN A 284 -10.70 -16.12 -18.09
CA ASN A 284 -9.54 -15.91 -18.95
C ASN A 284 -8.26 -15.58 -18.17
N PHE A 285 -8.36 -15.29 -16.89
CA PHE A 285 -7.21 -14.91 -16.05
C PHE A 285 -6.86 -16.02 -15.07
N GLY A 286 -5.57 -16.10 -14.77
CA GLY A 286 -5.01 -16.92 -13.69
C GLY A 286 -3.96 -16.12 -12.95
N ALA A 287 -3.42 -16.71 -11.88
CA ALA A 287 -2.32 -16.11 -11.13
C ALA A 287 -1.33 -17.20 -10.68
N PHE A 288 -0.08 -16.81 -10.55
CA PHE A 288 0.98 -17.62 -9.94
C PHE A 288 1.96 -16.71 -9.19
N LEU A 289 2.77 -17.28 -8.31
CA LEU A 289 3.82 -16.55 -7.58
C LEU A 289 5.03 -16.35 -8.50
N THR A 290 5.83 -15.31 -8.25
CA THR A 290 7.12 -15.17 -8.97
C THR A 290 7.93 -16.44 -8.78
N PRO A 291 8.28 -17.16 -9.87
CA PRO A 291 8.94 -18.46 -9.73
C PRO A 291 10.35 -18.34 -9.18
N THR A 292 10.70 -19.26 -8.29
CA THR A 292 12.09 -19.47 -7.83
C THR A 292 12.85 -20.33 -8.81
N ASP A 293 14.16 -20.47 -8.63
CA ASP A 293 14.98 -21.33 -9.48
C ASP A 293 14.66 -22.82 -9.29
N ASP A 294 14.26 -23.24 -8.09
CA ASP A 294 13.98 -24.62 -7.70
C ASP A 294 12.48 -25.00 -7.71
N GLY A 295 11.60 -24.04 -8.01
CA GLY A 295 10.15 -24.24 -8.04
C GLY A 295 9.47 -24.20 -6.66
N SER A 296 10.18 -23.81 -5.60
CA SER A 296 9.58 -23.58 -4.30
C SER A 296 8.62 -22.36 -4.33
N LEU A 297 7.52 -22.44 -3.57
CA LEU A 297 6.52 -21.39 -3.51
C LEU A 297 6.87 -20.40 -2.40
N VAL A 298 7.16 -19.16 -2.78
CA VAL A 298 7.41 -18.04 -1.86
C VAL A 298 6.32 -16.99 -2.04
N VAL A 299 5.59 -16.68 -0.97
CA VAL A 299 4.49 -15.72 -0.98
C VAL A 299 5.00 -14.38 -0.45
N PRO A 300 5.12 -13.34 -1.29
CA PRO A 300 5.38 -11.98 -0.81
C PRO A 300 4.13 -11.47 -0.08
N PHE A 301 4.14 -11.58 1.24
CA PHE A 301 2.98 -11.37 2.09
C PHE A 301 3.05 -10.02 2.79
N ALA A 302 2.00 -9.24 2.64
CA ALA A 302 1.83 -7.99 3.36
C ALA A 302 0.55 -8.06 4.21
N VAL A 303 0.69 -7.80 5.50
CA VAL A 303 -0.45 -7.59 6.38
C VAL A 303 -0.86 -6.13 6.23
N GLY A 304 -1.99 -5.92 5.60
CA GLY A 304 -2.62 -4.62 5.46
C GLY A 304 -3.38 -4.23 6.73
N GLY A 305 -3.95 -3.04 6.71
CA GLY A 305 -4.66 -2.58 7.88
C GLY A 305 -5.69 -1.52 7.56
N SER A 306 -6.47 -1.18 8.57
CA SER A 306 -7.42 -0.07 8.49
C SER A 306 -6.68 1.27 8.68
N MET A 307 -6.87 1.93 9.80
CA MET A 307 -6.35 3.27 10.02
C MET A 307 -5.52 3.37 11.31
N ALA A 308 -4.52 4.23 11.27
CA ALA A 308 -3.82 4.69 12.47
C ALA A 308 -4.61 5.84 13.13
N ILE A 309 -4.44 5.97 14.45
CA ILE A 309 -5.02 7.03 15.26
C ILE A 309 -3.92 7.98 15.70
N SER A 310 -4.10 9.28 15.49
CA SER A 310 -3.18 10.30 15.99
C SER A 310 -3.14 10.30 17.52
N ALA A 311 -1.93 10.33 18.09
CA ALA A 311 -1.75 10.50 19.53
C ALA A 311 -2.20 11.88 20.03
N LYS A 312 -2.41 12.85 19.11
CA LYS A 312 -2.79 14.23 19.40
C LYS A 312 -4.25 14.54 19.06
N THR A 313 -5.07 13.53 18.69
CA THR A 313 -6.49 13.76 18.43
C THR A 313 -7.20 14.35 19.65
N ALA A 314 -8.09 15.31 19.42
CA ALA A 314 -8.82 15.98 20.49
C ALA A 314 -9.86 15.06 21.16
N ASP A 315 -10.33 14.02 20.48
CA ASP A 315 -11.29 13.04 21.00
C ASP A 315 -10.79 11.60 20.78
N PRO A 316 -9.84 11.13 21.61
CA PRO A 316 -9.28 9.79 21.48
C PRO A 316 -10.32 8.66 21.62
N ALA A 317 -11.38 8.90 22.42
CA ALA A 317 -12.42 7.90 22.63
C ALA A 317 -13.25 7.68 21.36
N LYS A 318 -13.72 8.75 20.72
CA LYS A 318 -14.48 8.66 19.48
C LYS A 318 -13.62 8.24 18.30
N ALA A 319 -12.35 8.68 18.24
CA ALA A 319 -11.40 8.22 17.21
C ALA A 319 -11.19 6.70 17.28
N THR A 320 -10.99 6.16 18.50
CA THR A 320 -10.87 4.70 18.71
C THR A 320 -12.16 3.98 18.34
N ALA A 321 -13.32 4.45 18.84
CA ALA A 321 -14.60 3.83 18.55
C ALA A 321 -14.94 3.81 17.03
N PHE A 322 -14.61 4.89 16.33
CA PHE A 322 -14.78 4.96 14.87
C PHE A 322 -13.85 3.98 14.15
N ALA A 323 -12.57 3.96 14.51
CA ALA A 323 -11.58 3.09 13.89
C ALA A 323 -11.90 1.60 14.12
N GLU A 324 -12.35 1.23 15.31
CA GLU A 324 -12.81 -0.12 15.64
C GLU A 324 -14.09 -0.49 14.88
N ALA A 325 -15.07 0.44 14.85
CA ALA A 325 -16.30 0.23 14.11
C ALA A 325 -16.07 0.05 12.60
N TRP A 326 -15.16 0.83 12.02
CA TRP A 326 -14.77 0.72 10.61
C TRP A 326 -14.06 -0.60 10.33
N SER A 327 -13.13 -1.00 11.23
CA SER A 327 -12.30 -2.19 11.10
C SER A 327 -13.09 -3.51 11.21
N LEU A 328 -14.28 -3.49 11.81
CA LEU A 328 -15.12 -4.66 12.00
C LEU A 328 -16.42 -4.61 11.17
N ASP A 329 -16.59 -3.61 10.30
CA ASP A 329 -17.82 -3.47 9.51
C ASP A 329 -17.85 -4.46 8.33
N PRO A 330 -18.86 -5.38 8.27
CA PRO A 330 -18.92 -6.40 7.24
C PRO A 330 -19.12 -5.82 5.83
N ASN A 331 -19.77 -4.66 5.69
CA ASN A 331 -19.94 -4.02 4.38
C ASN A 331 -18.62 -3.43 3.87
N ASN A 332 -17.79 -2.89 4.78
CA ASN A 332 -16.44 -2.44 4.42
C ASN A 332 -15.60 -3.62 3.95
N TYR A 333 -15.64 -4.77 4.66
CA TYR A 333 -14.96 -6.00 4.21
C TYR A 333 -15.44 -6.47 2.85
N LYS A 334 -16.77 -6.54 2.65
CA LYS A 334 -17.33 -6.96 1.36
C LYS A 334 -16.76 -6.12 0.22
N THR A 335 -16.74 -4.81 0.39
CA THR A 335 -16.25 -3.88 -0.64
C THR A 335 -14.75 -4.00 -0.84
N LEU A 336 -13.95 -4.16 0.23
CA LEU A 336 -12.51 -4.38 0.12
C LEU A 336 -12.16 -5.71 -0.57
N ILE A 337 -12.88 -6.78 -0.27
CA ILE A 337 -12.67 -8.09 -0.90
C ILE A 337 -13.01 -8.02 -2.40
N GLU A 338 -14.18 -7.49 -2.75
CA GLU A 338 -14.65 -7.46 -4.14
C GLU A 338 -13.98 -6.36 -4.99
N GLY A 339 -13.64 -5.23 -4.39
CA GLY A 339 -13.11 -4.05 -5.10
C GLY A 339 -11.60 -3.93 -5.03
N ASP A 340 -10.96 -4.38 -3.96
CA ASP A 340 -9.50 -4.23 -3.73
C ASP A 340 -8.78 -5.57 -3.55
N GLY A 341 -9.44 -6.70 -3.84
CA GLY A 341 -8.82 -8.02 -3.77
C GLY A 341 -8.18 -8.34 -2.40
N ALA A 342 -8.65 -7.70 -1.34
CA ALA A 342 -8.13 -7.85 -0.01
C ALA A 342 -8.52 -9.21 0.59
N PHE A 343 -7.59 -9.91 1.20
CA PHE A 343 -7.85 -11.18 1.91
C PHE A 343 -8.19 -10.88 3.37
N PRO A 344 -9.43 -11.22 3.83
CA PRO A 344 -9.90 -10.83 5.16
C PRO A 344 -9.16 -11.56 6.27
N MET A 345 -8.93 -10.87 7.39
CA MET A 345 -8.14 -11.37 8.53
C MET A 345 -8.93 -11.39 9.84
N LEU A 346 -10.27 -11.34 9.83
CA LEU A 346 -11.08 -11.47 11.04
C LEU A 346 -11.13 -12.91 11.54
N LYS A 347 -10.95 -13.08 12.84
CA LYS A 347 -11.10 -14.39 13.51
C LYS A 347 -12.51 -14.92 13.38
N GLY A 348 -12.61 -16.24 13.15
CA GLY A 348 -13.89 -16.93 13.06
C GLY A 348 -14.74 -16.54 11.85
N LYS A 349 -14.16 -15.87 10.86
CA LYS A 349 -14.82 -15.47 9.62
C LYS A 349 -14.19 -16.16 8.40
N THR A 350 -15.03 -16.54 7.47
CA THR A 350 -14.67 -17.09 6.15
C THR A 350 -15.20 -16.19 5.05
N LEU A 351 -14.84 -16.42 3.79
CA LEU A 351 -15.37 -15.64 2.66
C LEU A 351 -16.92 -15.70 2.58
N ALA A 352 -17.52 -16.81 3.01
CA ALA A 352 -18.97 -16.97 3.01
C ALA A 352 -19.69 -15.99 3.96
N ASP A 353 -19.03 -15.62 5.08
CA ASP A 353 -19.59 -14.69 6.06
C ASP A 353 -19.75 -13.25 5.53
N TYR A 354 -19.05 -12.91 4.45
CA TYR A 354 -19.11 -11.56 3.85
C TYR A 354 -20.08 -11.46 2.68
N ASN A 355 -20.71 -12.57 2.25
CA ASN A 355 -21.60 -12.61 1.10
C ASN A 355 -20.98 -11.95 -0.14
N VAL A 356 -19.74 -12.38 -0.47
CA VAL A 356 -18.94 -11.83 -1.58
C VAL A 356 -19.06 -12.68 -2.84
N ASN A 357 -19.02 -12.01 -3.99
CA ASN A 357 -18.94 -12.65 -5.30
C ASN A 357 -17.53 -12.44 -5.87
N VAL A 358 -16.64 -13.38 -5.57
CA VAL A 358 -15.24 -13.36 -6.01
C VAL A 358 -14.99 -14.31 -7.17
N THR A 359 -14.04 -13.96 -8.01
CA THR A 359 -13.61 -14.74 -9.18
C THR A 359 -12.83 -16.00 -8.79
N GLN A 360 -12.65 -16.96 -9.72
CA GLN A 360 -11.81 -18.11 -9.47
C GLN A 360 -10.35 -17.71 -9.23
N VAL A 361 -9.81 -16.74 -9.98
CA VAL A 361 -8.45 -16.23 -9.77
C VAL A 361 -8.26 -15.59 -8.38
N PHE A 362 -9.30 -15.01 -7.79
CA PHE A 362 -9.26 -14.56 -6.39
C PHE A 362 -9.11 -15.76 -5.43
N LYS A 363 -9.92 -16.81 -5.63
CA LYS A 363 -9.87 -18.01 -4.76
C LYS A 363 -8.52 -18.70 -4.84
N ASP A 364 -7.96 -18.82 -6.04
CA ASP A 364 -6.64 -19.41 -6.29
C ASP A 364 -5.55 -18.59 -5.59
N SER A 365 -5.61 -17.26 -5.67
CA SER A 365 -4.69 -16.36 -4.97
C SER A 365 -4.86 -16.44 -3.45
N TYR A 366 -6.08 -16.53 -2.96
CA TYR A 366 -6.36 -16.66 -1.52
C TYR A 366 -5.82 -17.97 -0.94
N ALA A 367 -5.82 -19.04 -1.72
CA ALA A 367 -5.23 -20.32 -1.33
C ALA A 367 -3.73 -20.19 -1.01
N TYR A 368 -2.95 -19.39 -1.74
CA TYR A 368 -1.55 -19.13 -1.40
C TYR A 368 -1.36 -18.56 0.00
N VAL A 369 -2.32 -17.77 0.49
CA VAL A 369 -2.26 -17.15 1.83
C VAL A 369 -2.73 -18.11 2.92
N THR A 370 -3.74 -18.95 2.64
CA THR A 370 -4.32 -19.87 3.61
C THR A 370 -3.52 -21.16 3.76
N ASP A 371 -2.84 -21.58 2.69
CA ASP A 371 -2.02 -22.80 2.69
C ASP A 371 -0.70 -22.59 3.45
N GLN A 372 -0.02 -23.71 3.76
CA GLN A 372 1.25 -23.72 4.47
C GLN A 372 2.44 -23.40 3.52
N ASN A 373 2.35 -22.31 2.78
CA ASN A 373 3.44 -21.84 1.95
C ASN A 373 4.42 -20.96 2.76
N THR A 374 5.66 -20.87 2.28
CA THR A 374 6.64 -19.92 2.84
C THR A 374 6.17 -18.50 2.58
N LYS A 375 5.88 -17.77 3.65
CA LYS A 375 5.50 -16.35 3.59
C LYS A 375 6.68 -15.50 4.01
N VAL A 376 6.98 -14.50 3.19
CA VAL A 376 8.04 -13.52 3.46
C VAL A 376 7.44 -12.11 3.41
N SER A 377 8.03 -11.17 4.15
CA SER A 377 7.61 -9.77 4.07
C SER A 377 7.78 -9.23 2.66
N SER A 378 6.77 -8.57 2.12
CA SER A 378 6.89 -7.91 0.82
C SER A 378 7.77 -6.66 0.95
N MET A 379 8.91 -6.65 0.28
CA MET A 379 9.90 -5.56 0.34
C MET A 379 9.28 -4.23 -0.08
N GLY A 380 9.36 -3.22 0.80
CA GLY A 380 8.74 -1.90 0.57
C GLY A 380 7.25 -1.81 0.90
N TRP A 381 6.59 -2.92 1.27
CA TRP A 381 5.16 -2.97 1.57
C TRP A 381 4.85 -3.47 2.99
N ALA A 382 5.85 -3.97 3.71
CA ALA A 382 5.71 -4.36 5.10
C ALA A 382 5.39 -3.14 5.97
N THR A 383 4.50 -3.34 6.96
CA THR A 383 4.09 -2.31 7.93
C THR A 383 4.49 -2.63 9.36
N ASN A 384 5.16 -3.77 9.54
CA ASN A 384 5.75 -4.26 10.80
C ASN A 384 7.22 -3.83 10.94
N ASP A 385 7.99 -4.55 11.75
CA ASP A 385 9.42 -4.29 11.96
C ASP A 385 10.26 -4.52 10.69
N ASP A 386 9.74 -5.20 9.66
CA ASP A 386 10.35 -5.35 8.34
C ASP A 386 10.06 -4.17 7.41
N SER A 387 9.37 -3.13 7.87
CA SER A 387 9.16 -1.93 7.07
C SER A 387 10.48 -1.27 6.70
N MET A 388 10.60 -0.83 5.46
CA MET A 388 11.77 -0.06 5.04
C MET A 388 11.86 1.27 5.80
N PRO A 389 13.08 1.79 6.04
CA PRO A 389 13.26 3.11 6.61
C PRO A 389 12.54 4.20 5.81
N SER A 390 12.14 5.26 6.51
CA SER A 390 11.43 6.38 5.88
C SER A 390 12.21 6.98 4.72
N GLY A 391 11.55 7.11 3.56
CA GLY A 391 12.15 7.65 2.31
C GLY A 391 12.90 6.61 1.47
N LEU A 392 13.14 5.41 1.97
CA LEU A 392 13.84 4.37 1.19
C LEU A 392 12.99 3.84 0.05
N ASN A 393 11.65 3.83 0.19
CA ASN A 393 10.76 3.41 -0.90
C ASN A 393 10.98 4.25 -2.16
N ASP A 394 11.18 5.56 -2.03
CA ASP A 394 11.45 6.45 -3.18
C ASP A 394 12.77 6.08 -3.86
N ALA A 395 13.82 5.82 -3.08
CA ALA A 395 15.11 5.38 -3.62
C ALA A 395 14.99 4.01 -4.32
N PHE A 396 14.23 3.08 -3.74
CA PHE A 396 13.96 1.75 -4.32
C PHE A 396 13.18 1.85 -5.63
N TYR A 397 12.16 2.69 -5.69
CA TYR A 397 11.38 2.94 -6.90
C TYR A 397 12.23 3.58 -8.00
N ALA A 398 13.04 4.57 -7.63
CA ALA A 398 13.97 5.22 -8.57
C ALA A 398 15.02 4.24 -9.11
N ALA A 399 15.57 3.36 -8.26
CA ALA A 399 16.49 2.31 -8.70
C ALA A 399 15.80 1.32 -9.66
N SER A 400 14.56 0.91 -9.36
CA SER A 400 13.77 0.03 -10.22
C SER A 400 13.56 0.62 -11.62
N GLN A 401 13.20 1.91 -11.71
CA GLN A 401 13.07 2.61 -12.99
C GLN A 401 14.43 2.79 -13.71
N ALA A 402 15.49 3.15 -12.98
CA ALA A 402 16.82 3.32 -13.55
C ALA A 402 17.37 2.03 -14.17
N LEU A 403 17.04 0.87 -13.60
CA LEU A 403 17.42 -0.44 -14.12
C LEU A 403 16.79 -0.77 -15.50
N PHE A 404 15.82 -0.02 -16.01
CA PHE A 404 15.37 -0.14 -17.40
C PHE A 404 16.42 0.34 -18.42
N THR A 405 17.14 1.39 -18.09
CA THR A 405 18.10 2.03 -19.00
C THR A 405 19.55 1.78 -18.62
N SER A 406 19.84 1.53 -17.35
CA SER A 406 21.18 1.30 -16.83
C SER A 406 21.51 -0.18 -16.69
N ASN A 407 22.71 -0.58 -17.14
CA ASN A 407 23.27 -1.91 -16.86
C ASN A 407 24.07 -1.97 -15.55
N ASP A 408 24.20 -0.83 -14.86
CA ASP A 408 24.97 -0.69 -13.63
C ASP A 408 24.12 -1.15 -12.44
N VAL A 409 24.01 -2.47 -12.26
CA VAL A 409 23.31 -3.09 -11.13
C VAL A 409 23.98 -2.69 -9.83
N HIS A 410 25.32 -2.86 -9.75
CA HIS A 410 26.07 -2.52 -8.54
C HIS A 410 25.87 -1.07 -8.10
N GLY A 411 26.00 -0.12 -9.01
CA GLY A 411 25.81 1.29 -8.69
C GLY A 411 24.39 1.64 -8.22
N GLN A 412 23.34 0.97 -8.74
CA GLN A 412 21.97 1.16 -8.24
C GLN A 412 21.81 0.55 -6.85
N MET A 413 22.37 -0.61 -6.59
CA MET A 413 22.33 -1.26 -5.27
C MET A 413 23.13 -0.48 -4.22
N ALA A 414 24.30 0.05 -4.58
CA ALA A 414 25.09 0.92 -3.72
C ALA A 414 24.35 2.22 -3.32
N LYS A 415 23.54 2.77 -4.21
CA LYS A 415 22.67 3.91 -3.86
C LYS A 415 21.60 3.53 -2.84
N LEU A 416 21.04 2.31 -2.92
CA LEU A 416 20.08 1.82 -1.93
C LEU A 416 20.75 1.60 -0.57
N ASP A 417 21.96 1.05 -0.54
CA ASP A 417 22.75 0.92 0.70
C ASP A 417 23.01 2.28 1.33
N ALA A 418 23.48 3.26 0.55
CA ALA A 418 23.72 4.61 1.04
C ALA A 418 22.45 5.29 1.57
N ALA A 419 21.31 5.11 0.88
CA ALA A 419 20.02 5.65 1.31
C ALA A 419 19.53 4.98 2.60
N TRP A 420 19.69 3.66 2.72
CA TRP A 420 19.36 2.91 3.95
C TRP A 420 20.18 3.39 5.13
N ASP A 421 21.51 3.46 4.96
CA ASP A 421 22.42 3.87 6.02
C ASP A 421 22.19 5.32 6.47
N ALA A 422 21.80 6.20 5.53
CA ALA A 422 21.42 7.57 5.87
C ALA A 422 20.09 7.66 6.65
N ALA A 423 19.16 6.77 6.38
CA ALA A 423 17.83 6.78 7.01
C ALA A 423 17.79 6.04 8.37
N THR A 424 18.81 5.24 8.69
CA THR A 424 18.88 4.45 9.93
C THR A 424 19.88 4.99 10.96
N LYS A 425 20.63 6.05 10.63
CA LYS A 425 21.50 6.81 11.56
C LYS A 425 20.65 7.77 12.41
#